data_2dc098335037aef1af118324177d88a8
#
_entry.id   2dc098335037aef1af118324177d88a8
#
_cell.length_a   1.000
_cell.length_b   1.000
_cell.length_c   1.000
_cell.angle_alpha   90.00
_cell.angle_beta   90.00
_cell.angle_gamma   90.00
#
_symmetry.space_group_name_H-M   'P 1'
#
loop_
_entity.id
_entity.type
_entity.pdbx_description
1 polymer ?
#
loop_
_entity_poly.entity_id
_entity_poly.type
_entity_poly.pdbx_seq_one_letter_code
_entity_poly.pdbx_strand_id
1 'polypeptide(L)'
;MNNYLCVDNHDCEKALTIGKIYTSTKETIWSSSFFKGDIDLIWVINDLGYEDGYARNIYFRKVEFIDPDNENFQMRDATTGELLAYLTKNKEKRL
;
A
#
# COMPACT_ATOMS: atom_id res chain seq x y z
N MET A 1 -2.99 -10.49 8.80
CA MET A 1 -2.58 -9.13 8.37
C MET A 1 -2.43 -9.13 6.86
N ASN A 2 -2.76 -8.02 6.22
CA ASN A 2 -2.74 -7.92 4.77
C ASN A 2 -1.54 -7.10 4.30
N ASN A 3 -1.14 -7.32 3.06
CA ASN A 3 -0.06 -6.58 2.42
C ASN A 3 -0.64 -5.56 1.44
N TYR A 4 -0.02 -4.39 1.39
CA TYR A 4 -0.45 -3.29 0.53
C TYR A 4 0.72 -2.68 -0.20
N LEU A 5 0.53 -2.43 -1.49
CA LEU A 5 1.49 -1.68 -2.30
C LEU A 5 1.18 -0.19 -2.17
N CYS A 6 2.19 0.61 -1.87
CA CYS A 6 2.07 2.05 -1.89
C CYS A 6 2.11 2.55 -3.34
N VAL A 7 1.04 3.22 -3.77
CA VAL A 7 0.91 3.75 -5.15
C VAL A 7 0.95 5.27 -5.19
N ASP A 8 0.79 5.92 -4.06
CA ASP A 8 0.85 7.37 -3.94
C ASP A 8 1.40 7.74 -2.56
N ASN A 9 2.13 8.82 -2.46
CA ASN A 9 2.67 9.31 -1.19
C ASN A 9 2.59 10.83 -1.08
N HIS A 10 1.69 11.49 -1.81
CA HIS A 10 1.57 12.95 -1.71
C HIS A 10 1.25 13.35 -0.26
N ASP A 11 1.83 14.44 0.19
CA ASP A 11 1.76 14.95 1.56
C ASP A 11 2.40 14.04 2.63
N CYS A 12 2.98 12.89 2.25
CA CYS A 12 3.66 11.98 3.17
C CYS A 12 4.88 11.31 2.53
N GLU A 13 5.64 12.05 1.73
CA GLU A 13 6.77 11.53 0.95
C GLU A 13 7.90 10.97 1.82
N LYS A 14 8.03 11.45 3.06
CA LYS A 14 9.04 10.96 4.00
C LYS A 14 8.57 9.70 4.73
N ALA A 15 7.28 9.49 4.81
CA ALA A 15 6.67 8.39 5.57
C ALA A 15 6.38 7.16 4.71
N LEU A 16 6.09 7.34 3.42
CA LEU A 16 5.77 6.27 2.50
C LEU A 16 6.62 6.35 1.24
N THR A 17 7.00 5.18 0.74
CA THR A 17 7.74 5.04 -0.53
C THR A 17 6.84 4.40 -1.57
N ILE A 18 6.63 5.06 -2.71
CA ILE A 18 5.88 4.49 -3.84
C ILE A 18 6.61 3.24 -4.33
N GLY A 19 5.85 2.16 -4.55
CA GLY A 19 6.39 0.89 -5.00
C GLY A 19 6.85 -0.04 -3.89
N LYS A 20 6.77 0.38 -2.63
CA LYS A 20 7.10 -0.45 -1.48
C LYS A 20 5.84 -1.16 -0.97
N ILE A 21 6.00 -2.38 -0.50
CA ILE A 21 4.91 -3.15 0.13
C ILE A 21 5.01 -2.99 1.64
N TYR A 22 3.87 -2.64 2.24
CA TYR A 22 3.72 -2.50 3.69
C TYR A 22 2.73 -3.54 4.19
N THR A 23 3.03 -4.13 5.35
CA THR A 23 2.10 -5.06 6.01
C THR A 23 1.28 -4.29 7.02
N SER A 24 -0.04 -4.41 6.95
CA SER A 24 -0.92 -3.71 7.88
C SER A 24 -0.76 -4.25 9.30
N THR A 25 -0.69 -3.34 10.27
CA THR A 25 -0.72 -3.69 11.70
C THR A 25 -2.16 -3.79 12.19
N LYS A 26 -3.05 -2.99 11.62
CA LYS A 26 -4.49 -3.05 11.81
C LYS A 26 -5.19 -2.34 10.66
N GLU A 27 -6.47 -2.60 10.50
CA GLU A 27 -7.32 -1.96 9.52
C GLU A 27 -8.56 -1.44 10.23
N THR A 28 -8.89 -0.18 10.03
CA THR A 28 -10.03 0.47 10.68
C THR A 28 -10.87 1.20 9.66
N ILE A 29 -12.09 1.53 10.04
CA ILE A 29 -12.98 2.35 9.22
C ILE A 29 -13.20 3.66 9.95
N TRP A 30 -12.96 4.76 9.24
CA TRP A 30 -13.22 6.10 9.78
C TRP A 30 -14.46 6.66 9.12
N SER A 31 -15.45 7.03 9.96
CA SER A 31 -16.69 7.66 9.52
C SER A 31 -16.71 9.10 10.01
N SER A 32 -17.02 10.02 9.11
CA SER A 32 -17.12 11.43 9.44
C SER A 32 -18.41 12.02 8.90
N SER A 33 -19.04 12.91 9.67
CA SER A 33 -20.22 13.64 9.21
C SER A 33 -19.90 14.62 8.07
N PHE A 34 -18.63 14.95 7.87
CA PHE A 34 -18.18 15.83 6.79
C PHE A 34 -17.98 15.11 5.46
N PHE A 35 -17.83 13.79 5.47
CA PHE A 35 -17.63 12.99 4.28
C PHE A 35 -18.80 12.06 4.06
N LYS A 36 -19.22 11.93 2.79
CA LYS A 36 -20.24 10.97 2.42
C LYS A 36 -19.60 9.60 2.28
N GLY A 37 -19.80 8.75 3.30
CA GLY A 37 -19.30 7.39 3.30
C GLY A 37 -18.12 7.18 4.23
N ASP A 38 -17.73 5.93 4.35
CA ASP A 38 -16.65 5.49 5.24
C ASP A 38 -15.32 5.51 4.50
N ILE A 39 -14.25 5.78 5.25
CA ILE A 39 -12.89 5.74 4.73
C ILE A 39 -12.18 4.57 5.37
N ASP A 40 -11.69 3.63 4.56
CA ASP A 40 -10.84 2.54 5.04
C ASP A 40 -9.45 3.08 5.34
N LEU A 41 -9.00 2.89 6.58
CA LEU A 41 -7.66 3.26 7.02
C LEU A 41 -6.81 2.02 7.17
N ILE A 42 -5.65 2.04 6.53
CA ILE A 42 -4.64 1.01 6.64
C ILE A 42 -3.54 1.54 7.54
N TRP A 43 -3.29 0.85 8.64
CA TRP A 43 -2.25 1.22 9.61
C TRP A 43 -1.01 0.39 9.38
N VAL A 44 0.12 1.04 9.21
CA VAL A 44 1.41 0.39 8.93
C VAL A 44 2.51 1.07 9.73
N ILE A 45 3.61 0.35 9.92
CA ILE A 45 4.84 0.99 10.39
C ILE A 45 5.45 1.69 9.17
N ASN A 46 5.49 3.00 9.19
CA ASN A 46 5.97 3.80 8.07
C ASN A 46 7.50 3.86 8.00
N ASP A 47 8.03 4.56 6.99
CA ASP A 47 9.49 4.66 6.80
C ASP A 47 10.18 5.48 7.90
N LEU A 48 9.42 6.22 8.69
CA LEU A 48 9.94 6.95 9.85
C LEU A 48 9.99 6.09 11.10
N GLY A 49 9.44 4.87 11.06
CA GLY A 49 9.53 3.90 12.14
C GLY A 49 8.38 3.90 13.14
N TYR A 50 7.28 4.60 12.87
CA TYR A 50 6.13 4.58 13.75
C TYR A 50 4.85 4.16 13.03
N GLU A 51 3.86 3.69 13.79
CA GLU A 51 2.56 3.29 13.24
C GLU A 51 1.73 4.52 12.92
N ASP A 52 1.19 4.55 11.69
CA ASP A 52 0.28 5.61 11.28
C ASP A 52 -0.77 5.04 10.31
N GLY A 53 -1.91 5.72 10.22
CA GLY A 53 -3.04 5.30 9.39
C GLY A 53 -3.15 6.13 8.12
N TYR A 54 -3.41 5.45 7.00
CA TYR A 54 -3.49 6.06 5.68
C TYR A 54 -4.75 5.60 4.96
N ALA A 55 -5.38 6.50 4.21
CA ALA A 55 -6.55 6.17 3.42
C ALA A 55 -6.19 5.16 2.31
N ARG A 56 -6.83 3.99 2.36
CA ARG A 56 -6.55 2.90 1.43
C ARG A 56 -6.72 3.28 -0.03
N ASN A 57 -7.82 3.92 -0.36
CA ASN A 57 -8.15 4.25 -1.74
C ASN A 57 -7.22 5.28 -2.38
N ILE A 58 -6.47 6.04 -1.57
CA ILE A 58 -5.52 7.05 -2.04
C ILE A 58 -4.13 6.46 -2.16
N TYR A 59 -3.64 5.82 -1.09
CA TYR A 59 -2.22 5.48 -0.95
C TYR A 59 -1.89 4.03 -1.24
N PHE A 60 -2.85 3.11 -1.08
CA PHE A 60 -2.57 1.68 -1.08
C PHE A 60 -3.43 0.88 -2.04
N ARG A 61 -2.85 -0.22 -2.57
CA ARG A 61 -3.57 -1.27 -3.29
C ARG A 61 -3.25 -2.60 -2.64
N LYS A 62 -4.27 -3.42 -2.41
CA LYS A 62 -4.09 -4.72 -1.75
C LYS A 62 -3.32 -5.69 -2.63
N VAL A 63 -2.37 -6.39 -2.04
CA VAL A 63 -1.51 -7.36 -2.69
C VAL A 63 -1.70 -8.72 -2.01
N GLU A 64 -1.85 -9.77 -2.81
CA GLU A 64 -1.83 -11.15 -2.31
C GLU A 64 -0.68 -11.90 -2.94
N PHE A 65 0.12 -12.56 -2.10
CA PHE A 65 1.20 -13.40 -2.59
C PHE A 65 0.64 -14.78 -2.95
N ILE A 66 0.79 -15.17 -4.21
CA ILE A 66 0.41 -16.50 -4.69
C ILE A 66 1.49 -17.51 -4.30
N ASP A 67 2.74 -17.11 -4.47
CA ASP A 67 3.92 -17.92 -4.12
C ASP A 67 4.99 -16.99 -3.53
N PRO A 68 5.04 -16.88 -2.19
CA PRO A 68 6.01 -16.01 -1.53
C PRO A 68 7.47 -16.34 -1.84
N ASP A 69 7.80 -17.62 -2.05
CA ASP A 69 9.17 -18.05 -2.30
C ASP A 69 9.69 -17.57 -3.66
N ASN A 70 8.80 -17.47 -4.64
CA ASN A 70 9.13 -16.96 -5.98
C ASN A 70 8.72 -15.51 -6.19
N GLU A 71 8.22 -14.85 -5.15
CA GLU A 71 7.74 -13.48 -5.20
C GLU A 71 6.60 -13.26 -6.21
N ASN A 72 5.88 -14.33 -6.57
CA ASN A 72 4.69 -14.21 -7.38
C ASN A 72 3.54 -13.69 -6.52
N PHE A 73 2.89 -12.64 -6.99
CA PHE A 73 1.80 -12.04 -6.25
C PHE A 73 0.72 -11.53 -7.20
N GLN A 74 -0.47 -11.33 -6.67
CA GLN A 74 -1.59 -10.76 -7.37
C GLN A 74 -2.01 -9.46 -6.68
N MET A 75 -2.18 -8.40 -7.46
CA MET A 75 -2.71 -7.13 -6.97
C MET A 75 -4.19 -7.07 -7.31
N ARG A 76 -5.04 -7.04 -6.27
CA ARG A 76 -6.49 -7.08 -6.47
C ARG A 76 -7.07 -5.74 -6.89
N ASP A 77 -6.50 -4.64 -6.38
CA ASP A 77 -7.04 -3.30 -6.56
C ASP A 77 -6.19 -2.43 -7.49
N ALA A 78 -5.03 -2.94 -7.91
CA ALA A 78 -4.09 -2.14 -8.71
C ALA A 78 -4.49 -2.09 -10.17
N THR A 79 -4.24 -0.96 -10.81
CA THR A 79 -4.36 -0.85 -12.26
C THR A 79 -3.15 -1.51 -12.94
N THR A 80 -3.29 -1.79 -14.24
CA THR A 80 -2.18 -2.36 -15.03
C THR A 80 -0.94 -1.45 -14.97
N GLY A 81 -1.12 -0.13 -15.01
CA GLY A 81 0.00 0.82 -14.93
C GLY A 81 0.71 0.78 -13.59
N GLU A 82 -0.04 0.68 -12.49
CA GLU A 82 0.54 0.56 -11.15
C GLU A 82 1.34 -0.73 -11.00
N LEU A 83 0.82 -1.84 -11.51
CA LEU A 83 1.50 -3.14 -11.50
C LEU A 83 2.80 -3.09 -12.30
N LEU A 84 2.77 -2.53 -13.50
CA LEU A 84 3.97 -2.40 -14.35
C LEU A 84 5.03 -1.53 -13.69
N ALA A 85 4.64 -0.43 -13.05
CA ALA A 85 5.57 0.44 -12.34
C ALA A 85 6.24 -0.30 -11.17
N TYR A 86 5.48 -1.08 -10.42
CA TYR A 86 6.02 -1.89 -9.34
C TYR A 86 7.00 -2.94 -9.83
N LEU A 87 6.64 -3.67 -10.88
CA LEU A 87 7.50 -4.72 -11.46
C LEU A 87 8.80 -4.14 -12.01
N THR A 88 8.73 -3.00 -12.68
CA THR A 88 9.91 -2.30 -13.21
C THR A 88 10.86 -1.90 -12.08
N LYS A 89 10.31 -1.32 -11.02
CA LYS A 89 11.12 -0.90 -9.86
C LYS A 89 11.80 -2.09 -9.18
N ASN A 90 11.12 -3.22 -9.05
CA ASN A 90 11.70 -4.41 -8.44
C ASN A 90 12.79 -5.04 -9.31
N LYS A 91 12.65 -5.00 -10.63
CA LYS A 91 13.70 -5.45 -11.54
C LYS A 91 14.97 -4.64 -11.35
N GLU A 92 14.86 -3.33 -11.22
CA GLU A 92 16.01 -2.45 -10.98
C GLU A 92 16.72 -2.80 -9.68
N LYS A 93 15.99 -3.15 -8.65
CA LYS A 93 16.57 -3.53 -7.35
C LYS A 93 17.30 -4.86 -7.37
N ARG A 94 17.03 -5.74 -8.32
CA ARG A 94 17.65 -7.06 -8.43
C ARG A 94 18.92 -7.06 -9.26
N LEU A 95 19.19 -5.98 -9.92
CA LEU A 95 20.42 -5.81 -10.68
C LEU A 95 21.50 -5.21 -9.81
#